data_42b603f1923b08de657f71ea28289f31
#
_entry.id   42b603f1923b08de657f71ea28289f31
#
_cell.length_a   1.000
_cell.length_b   1.000
_cell.length_c   1.000
_cell.angle_alpha   90.00
_cell.angle_beta   90.00
_cell.angle_gamma   90.00
#
_symmetry.space_group_name_H-M   'P 1'
#
loop_
_entity.id
_entity.type
_entity.pdbx_description
1 polymer ?
#
loop_
_entity_poly.entity_id
_entity_poly.type
_entity_poly.pdbx_seq_one_letter_code
_entity_poly.pdbx_strand_id
1 'polypeptide(L)'
;MKTKASYKKILPGLCIGFAMLLSHAPPSTGQQIPVTAIDIALEPDATMVQHAKANNARLLRVYPKGFALDATHQPHITLLQQFVRTANLDKIYAAADKALAKEKPTNWKLKAFKYYYISDPPIGIAGIVIEPTEDLIRLQQELLDAVAPFTVKTGTAAAFVTTEEGHDIQEGLINYVANFVQIASGKKFNPHVTTGVATEAYLKEMLLEPFEAFTFSPASASVYQLGTFGTARKELKALVLKP
;
A
#
# COMPACT_ATOMS: atom_id res chain seq x y z
N MET A 1 -68.90 33.81 73.08
CA MET A 1 -68.34 32.46 73.25
C MET A 1 -67.15 32.37 72.33
N LYS A 2 -65.91 32.36 72.88
CA LYS A 2 -64.66 32.39 72.14
C LYS A 2 -64.03 31.00 72.20
N THR A 3 -63.96 30.30 71.09
CA THR A 3 -63.29 29.01 70.97
C THR A 3 -61.79 29.24 70.58
N LYS A 4 -60.91 28.70 71.41
CA LYS A 4 -59.45 28.73 71.20
C LYS A 4 -59.07 27.65 70.23
N ALA A 5 -58.35 28.02 69.15
CA ALA A 5 -57.67 27.07 68.25
C ALA A 5 -56.26 26.78 68.76
N SER A 6 -55.94 25.49 68.91
CA SER A 6 -54.65 25.00 69.35
C SER A 6 -53.78 24.78 68.13
N TYR A 7 -52.55 25.43 68.05
CA TYR A 7 -51.60 25.20 67.04
C TYR A 7 -50.60 24.10 67.47
N LYS A 8 -50.60 23.00 66.73
CA LYS A 8 -49.53 21.98 66.81
C LYS A 8 -48.31 22.43 66.01
N LYS A 9 -47.15 22.52 66.64
CA LYS A 9 -45.86 22.74 65.96
C LYS A 9 -45.45 21.47 65.24
N ILE A 10 -45.23 21.59 63.93
CA ILE A 10 -44.65 20.52 63.12
C ILE A 10 -43.19 20.85 63.00
N LEU A 11 -42.26 19.93 63.40
CA LEU A 11 -40.81 20.00 63.17
C LEU A 11 -40.53 19.72 61.66
N PRO A 12 -39.61 20.46 61.03
CA PRO A 12 -39.14 20.12 59.67
C PRO A 12 -38.19 18.94 59.72
N GLY A 13 -38.59 17.87 59.07
CA GLY A 13 -37.71 16.71 58.80
C GLY A 13 -36.59 17.08 57.85
N LEU A 14 -35.34 16.79 58.23
CA LEU A 14 -34.13 16.95 57.48
C LEU A 14 -34.05 15.85 56.42
N CYS A 15 -34.40 16.15 55.15
CA CYS A 15 -34.16 15.25 54.02
C CYS A 15 -32.67 15.35 53.61
N ILE A 16 -31.89 14.35 53.99
CA ILE A 16 -30.51 14.16 53.47
C ILE A 16 -30.64 13.61 52.06
N GLY A 17 -30.51 14.50 51.07
CA GLY A 17 -30.39 14.12 49.65
C GLY A 17 -29.07 13.45 49.37
N PHE A 18 -29.11 12.13 49.14
CA PHE A 18 -27.92 11.37 48.65
C PHE A 18 -27.73 11.68 47.16
N ALA A 19 -26.85 12.65 46.86
CA ALA A 19 -26.46 12.96 45.49
C ALA A 19 -25.55 11.81 44.98
N MET A 20 -26.12 10.88 44.19
CA MET A 20 -25.29 9.93 43.39
C MET A 20 -24.51 10.71 42.35
N LEU A 21 -23.22 10.89 42.59
CA LEU A 21 -22.25 11.28 41.59
C LEU A 21 -22.09 10.17 40.57
N LEU A 22 -22.84 10.23 39.47
CA LEU A 22 -22.60 9.42 38.28
C LEU A 22 -21.29 9.88 37.69
N SER A 23 -20.21 9.18 38.04
CA SER A 23 -18.91 9.32 37.35
C SER A 23 -19.07 8.83 35.90
N HIS A 24 -19.27 9.76 34.98
CA HIS A 24 -19.15 9.49 33.56
C HIS A 24 -17.66 9.27 33.26
N ALA A 25 -17.23 8.00 33.18
CA ALA A 25 -15.96 7.68 32.57
C ALA A 25 -16.01 8.18 31.10
N PRO A 26 -15.01 8.95 30.61
CA PRO A 26 -14.98 9.32 29.22
C PRO A 26 -14.93 8.04 28.37
N PRO A 27 -15.62 8.04 27.21
CA PRO A 27 -15.55 6.89 26.32
C PRO A 27 -14.05 6.64 26.01
N SER A 28 -13.59 5.43 26.30
CA SER A 28 -12.26 4.97 25.91
C SER A 28 -12.22 5.09 24.37
N THR A 29 -11.55 6.11 23.87
CA THR A 29 -11.16 6.17 22.46
C THR A 29 -10.20 5.01 22.24
N GLY A 30 -10.72 3.89 21.77
CA GLY A 30 -9.91 2.73 21.40
C GLY A 30 -8.79 3.22 20.51
N GLN A 31 -7.56 3.20 21.03
CA GLN A 31 -6.38 3.64 20.30
C GLN A 31 -6.27 2.74 19.06
N GLN A 32 -6.55 3.29 17.88
CA GLN A 32 -6.42 2.53 16.65
C GLN A 32 -4.98 2.05 16.54
N ILE A 33 -4.82 0.73 16.42
CA ILE A 33 -3.49 0.12 16.24
C ILE A 33 -2.94 0.64 14.90
N PRO A 34 -1.77 1.31 14.89
CA PRO A 34 -1.19 1.85 13.66
C PRO A 34 -0.96 0.76 12.62
N VAL A 35 -1.41 1.04 11.39
CA VAL A 35 -1.30 0.17 10.21
C VAL A 35 -0.49 0.87 9.15
N THR A 36 0.36 0.11 8.47
CA THR A 36 1.16 0.58 7.32
C THR A 36 0.78 -0.25 6.09
N ALA A 37 0.54 0.42 4.97
CA ALA A 37 0.40 -0.21 3.67
C ALA A 37 1.81 -0.39 3.07
N ILE A 38 2.25 -1.64 2.91
CA ILE A 38 3.60 -1.94 2.41
C ILE A 38 3.58 -2.55 1.02
N ASP A 39 4.68 -2.35 0.29
CA ASP A 39 5.08 -3.11 -0.89
C ASP A 39 6.42 -3.78 -0.62
N ILE A 40 6.55 -5.08 -0.89
CA ILE A 40 7.84 -5.75 -1.01
C ILE A 40 8.11 -5.94 -2.49
N ALA A 41 9.21 -5.36 -2.97
CA ALA A 41 9.46 -5.22 -4.38
C ALA A 41 10.90 -5.59 -4.76
N LEU A 42 11.08 -6.04 -6.00
CA LEU A 42 12.37 -6.09 -6.66
C LEU A 42 12.60 -4.81 -7.46
N GLU A 43 13.76 -4.22 -7.32
CA GLU A 43 14.20 -3.08 -8.11
C GLU A 43 14.98 -3.58 -9.31
N PRO A 44 14.65 -3.14 -10.53
CA PRO A 44 15.31 -3.60 -11.73
C PRO A 44 16.67 -2.92 -11.95
N ASP A 45 17.50 -3.53 -12.81
CA ASP A 45 18.75 -2.95 -13.26
C ASP A 45 18.56 -1.71 -14.16
N ALA A 46 19.68 -1.09 -14.52
CA ALA A 46 19.70 0.12 -15.34
C ALA A 46 18.97 -0.03 -16.68
N THR A 47 18.94 -1.25 -17.26
CA THR A 47 18.27 -1.51 -18.54
C THR A 47 16.77 -1.22 -18.42
N MET A 48 16.07 -1.86 -17.48
CA MET A 48 14.64 -1.63 -17.28
C MET A 48 14.39 -0.20 -16.79
N VAL A 49 15.24 0.34 -15.90
CA VAL A 49 15.08 1.74 -15.41
C VAL A 49 15.12 2.72 -16.58
N GLN A 50 16.00 2.55 -17.56
CA GLN A 50 16.07 3.41 -18.73
C GLN A 50 14.79 3.34 -19.57
N HIS A 51 14.29 2.13 -19.85
CA HIS A 51 13.02 1.95 -20.59
C HIS A 51 11.83 2.54 -19.83
N ALA A 52 11.75 2.31 -18.53
CA ALA A 52 10.68 2.83 -17.68
C ALA A 52 10.68 4.38 -17.66
N LYS A 53 11.84 5.01 -17.48
CA LYS A 53 12.00 6.48 -17.50
C LYS A 53 11.71 7.08 -18.88
N ALA A 54 12.11 6.44 -19.97
CA ALA A 54 11.79 6.89 -21.32
C ALA A 54 10.26 6.87 -21.55
N ASN A 55 9.58 5.80 -21.12
CA ASN A 55 8.13 5.72 -21.18
C ASN A 55 7.47 6.77 -20.27
N ASN A 56 7.93 6.94 -19.04
CA ASN A 56 7.44 7.95 -18.10
C ASN A 56 7.53 9.37 -18.69
N ALA A 57 8.65 9.72 -19.31
CA ALA A 57 8.84 11.04 -19.90
C ALA A 57 7.80 11.36 -21.00
N ARG A 58 7.40 10.38 -21.81
CA ARG A 58 6.35 10.58 -22.82
C ARG A 58 4.95 10.66 -22.21
N LEU A 59 4.67 9.87 -21.15
CA LEU A 59 3.40 9.94 -20.43
C LEU A 59 3.22 11.31 -19.76
N LEU A 60 4.25 11.84 -19.12
CA LEU A 60 4.22 13.17 -18.50
C LEU A 60 4.00 14.31 -19.51
N ARG A 61 4.45 14.18 -20.77
CA ARG A 61 4.12 15.17 -21.80
C ARG A 61 2.63 15.20 -22.13
N VAL A 62 1.95 14.06 -22.05
CA VAL A 62 0.52 13.94 -22.32
C VAL A 62 -0.31 14.26 -21.09
N TYR A 63 0.17 13.87 -19.92
CA TYR A 63 -0.52 14.07 -18.64
C TYR A 63 0.46 14.58 -17.55
N PRO A 64 0.75 15.90 -17.54
CA PRO A 64 1.72 16.49 -16.58
C PRO A 64 1.34 16.36 -15.09
N LYS A 65 0.08 16.00 -14.80
CA LYS A 65 -0.40 15.72 -13.43
C LYS A 65 -0.05 14.31 -12.95
N GLY A 66 0.59 13.49 -13.78
CA GLY A 66 1.16 12.20 -13.35
C GLY A 66 2.39 12.40 -12.47
N PHE A 67 3.01 11.30 -12.10
CA PHE A 67 4.23 11.31 -11.29
C PHE A 67 5.49 11.05 -12.15
N ALA A 68 6.61 11.65 -11.76
CA ALA A 68 7.92 11.34 -12.34
C ALA A 68 8.52 10.09 -11.66
N LEU A 69 9.24 9.26 -12.43
CA LEU A 69 10.04 8.17 -11.87
C LEU A 69 11.37 8.74 -11.34
N ASP A 70 11.42 8.94 -10.05
CA ASP A 70 12.54 9.49 -9.29
C ASP A 70 12.75 8.75 -7.96
N ALA A 71 13.49 9.36 -7.01
CA ALA A 71 13.75 8.76 -5.71
C ALA A 71 12.48 8.54 -4.85
N THR A 72 11.38 9.20 -5.18
CA THR A 72 10.10 9.10 -4.46
C THR A 72 9.07 8.22 -5.18
N HIS A 73 9.39 7.75 -6.39
CA HIS A 73 8.59 6.83 -7.20
C HIS A 73 9.55 5.88 -7.92
N GLN A 74 10.12 4.96 -7.18
CA GLN A 74 11.10 4.02 -7.71
C GLN A 74 10.48 3.02 -8.69
N PRO A 75 11.07 2.82 -9.89
CA PRO A 75 10.70 1.70 -10.75
C PRO A 75 10.93 0.37 -10.03
N HIS A 76 9.89 -0.46 -9.95
CA HIS A 76 9.95 -1.70 -9.19
C HIS A 76 9.00 -2.75 -9.76
N ILE A 77 9.23 -4.01 -9.37
CA ILE A 77 8.33 -5.14 -9.59
C ILE A 77 7.72 -5.49 -8.24
N THR A 78 6.45 -5.21 -8.06
CA THR A 78 5.72 -5.61 -6.85
C THR A 78 5.67 -7.11 -6.71
N LEU A 79 6.12 -7.64 -5.57
CA LEU A 79 5.94 -9.04 -5.18
C LEU A 79 4.75 -9.21 -4.24
N LEU A 80 4.52 -8.27 -3.31
CA LEU A 80 3.31 -8.23 -2.51
C LEU A 80 2.97 -6.82 -2.07
N GLN A 81 1.67 -6.53 -1.99
CA GLN A 81 1.15 -5.36 -1.28
C GLN A 81 0.20 -5.83 -0.19
N GLN A 82 0.39 -5.33 1.04
CA GLN A 82 -0.39 -5.75 2.20
C GLN A 82 -0.51 -4.63 3.24
N PHE A 83 -1.60 -4.67 4.00
CA PHE A 83 -1.70 -3.93 5.24
C PHE A 83 -1.07 -4.72 6.37
N VAL A 84 -0.20 -4.09 7.15
CA VAL A 84 0.50 -4.71 8.27
C VAL A 84 0.41 -3.82 9.52
N ARG A 85 0.51 -4.42 10.70
CA ARG A 85 0.66 -3.63 11.91
C ARG A 85 2.03 -2.97 11.91
N THR A 86 2.08 -1.65 12.07
CA THR A 86 3.34 -0.88 12.07
C THR A 86 4.35 -1.42 13.09
N ALA A 87 3.87 -1.88 14.25
CA ALA A 87 4.71 -2.49 15.29
C ALA A 87 5.38 -3.83 14.87
N ASN A 88 4.98 -4.42 13.74
CA ASN A 88 5.55 -5.68 13.24
C ASN A 88 6.54 -5.47 12.09
N LEU A 89 6.85 -4.24 11.69
CA LEU A 89 7.72 -3.97 10.54
C LEU A 89 9.07 -4.69 10.64
N ASP A 90 9.74 -4.67 11.78
CA ASP A 90 11.02 -5.36 11.96
C ASP A 90 10.92 -6.88 11.74
N LYS A 91 9.80 -7.50 12.15
CA LYS A 91 9.54 -8.93 11.93
C LYS A 91 9.31 -9.22 10.45
N ILE A 92 8.64 -8.30 9.74
CA ILE A 92 8.40 -8.39 8.30
C ILE A 92 9.72 -8.27 7.54
N TYR A 93 10.59 -7.33 7.92
CA TYR A 93 11.91 -7.18 7.31
C TYR A 93 12.73 -8.47 7.47
N ALA A 94 12.78 -9.03 8.68
CA ALA A 94 13.48 -10.28 8.92
C ALA A 94 12.87 -11.48 8.15
N ALA A 95 11.55 -11.53 8.01
CA ALA A 95 10.87 -12.57 7.24
C ALA A 95 11.15 -12.44 5.74
N ALA A 96 11.14 -11.22 5.20
CA ALA A 96 11.47 -10.94 3.81
C ALA A 96 12.94 -11.24 3.48
N ASP A 97 13.88 -10.81 4.32
CA ASP A 97 15.30 -11.15 4.18
C ASP A 97 15.52 -12.67 4.17
N LYS A 98 14.82 -13.40 5.04
CA LYS A 98 14.92 -14.88 5.10
C LYS A 98 14.36 -15.56 3.85
N ALA A 99 13.28 -15.05 3.26
CA ALA A 99 12.72 -15.56 2.00
C ALA A 99 13.69 -15.29 0.85
N LEU A 100 14.15 -14.04 0.69
CA LEU A 100 15.09 -13.63 -0.34
C LEU A 100 16.45 -14.36 -0.24
N ALA A 101 16.90 -14.71 0.97
CA ALA A 101 18.17 -15.40 1.17
C ALA A 101 18.24 -16.80 0.53
N LYS A 102 17.11 -17.39 0.18
CA LYS A 102 17.03 -18.68 -0.51
C LYS A 102 17.15 -18.54 -2.04
N GLU A 103 16.92 -17.35 -2.55
CA GLU A 103 16.90 -17.04 -3.96
C GLU A 103 18.12 -16.21 -4.36
N LYS A 104 18.40 -16.18 -5.65
CA LYS A 104 19.46 -15.35 -6.25
C LYS A 104 18.88 -14.45 -7.35
N PRO A 105 18.01 -13.49 -7.02
CA PRO A 105 17.28 -12.73 -8.03
C PRO A 105 18.19 -11.95 -8.99
N THR A 106 19.37 -11.54 -8.54
CA THR A 106 20.35 -10.82 -9.36
C THR A 106 20.86 -11.65 -10.55
N ASN A 107 20.75 -12.98 -10.49
CA ASN A 107 21.13 -13.88 -11.57
C ASN A 107 20.00 -14.15 -12.58
N TRP A 108 18.77 -13.73 -12.26
CA TRP A 108 17.63 -13.96 -13.15
C TRP A 108 17.71 -13.09 -14.38
N LYS A 109 17.24 -13.63 -15.50
CA LYS A 109 17.07 -12.89 -16.76
C LYS A 109 15.58 -12.79 -17.04
N LEU A 110 15.01 -11.66 -16.61
CA LEU A 110 13.61 -11.37 -16.79
C LEU A 110 13.37 -10.73 -18.15
N LYS A 111 12.27 -11.08 -18.82
CA LYS A 111 11.93 -10.55 -20.13
C LYS A 111 10.72 -9.61 -20.05
N ALA A 112 10.93 -8.38 -20.45
CA ALA A 112 9.88 -7.41 -20.72
C ALA A 112 9.37 -7.59 -22.15
N PHE A 113 8.02 -7.61 -22.36
CA PHE A 113 7.51 -8.04 -23.65
C PHE A 113 6.30 -7.25 -24.18
N LYS A 114 5.67 -6.38 -23.37
CA LYS A 114 4.56 -5.54 -23.85
C LYS A 114 4.29 -4.37 -22.91
N TYR A 115 3.62 -3.35 -23.44
CA TYR A 115 2.93 -2.34 -22.64
C TYR A 115 1.60 -2.87 -22.11
N TYR A 116 1.13 -2.26 -21.00
CA TYR A 116 -0.23 -2.43 -20.50
C TYR A 116 -0.66 -1.18 -19.72
N TYR A 117 -1.92 -1.09 -19.35
CA TYR A 117 -2.36 -0.14 -18.34
C TYR A 117 -3.51 -0.71 -17.51
N ILE A 118 -3.66 -0.18 -16.30
CA ILE A 118 -4.82 -0.37 -15.45
C ILE A 118 -5.74 0.83 -15.68
N SER A 119 -6.99 0.57 -16.05
CA SER A 119 -8.00 1.61 -16.30
C SER A 119 -8.46 2.26 -15.00
N ASP A 120 -8.47 3.60 -14.97
CA ASP A 120 -9.01 4.45 -13.90
C ASP A 120 -9.58 5.73 -14.55
N PRO A 121 -10.71 5.63 -15.29
CA PRO A 121 -11.21 6.70 -16.14
C PRO A 121 -11.36 8.04 -15.43
N PRO A 122 -10.95 9.15 -16.07
CA PRO A 122 -10.53 9.31 -17.47
C PRO A 122 -9.05 9.03 -17.76
N ILE A 123 -8.32 8.52 -16.79
CA ILE A 123 -6.88 8.20 -16.87
C ILE A 123 -6.64 6.70 -16.72
N GLY A 124 -5.41 6.28 -16.82
CA GLY A 124 -4.96 4.93 -16.48
C GLY A 124 -3.50 4.93 -16.02
N ILE A 125 -3.12 3.86 -15.33
CA ILE A 125 -1.77 3.64 -14.81
C ILE A 125 -1.05 2.70 -15.77
N ALA A 126 -0.04 3.22 -16.46
CA ALA A 126 0.72 2.51 -17.49
C ALA A 126 1.89 1.73 -16.90
N GLY A 127 2.25 0.63 -17.56
CA GLY A 127 3.39 -0.19 -17.17
C GLY A 127 3.97 -1.02 -18.31
N ILE A 128 5.10 -1.66 -18.02
CA ILE A 128 5.76 -2.63 -18.86
C ILE A 128 5.63 -3.99 -18.19
N VAL A 129 5.02 -4.95 -18.89
CA VAL A 129 4.76 -6.31 -18.38
C VAL A 129 6.01 -7.18 -18.57
N ILE A 130 6.26 -8.02 -17.59
CA ILE A 130 7.35 -8.97 -17.50
C ILE A 130 6.77 -10.38 -17.63
N GLU A 131 7.43 -11.27 -18.35
CA GLU A 131 7.04 -12.68 -18.40
C GLU A 131 7.14 -13.29 -16.98
N PRO A 132 6.05 -13.84 -16.42
CA PRO A 132 6.10 -14.46 -15.11
C PRO A 132 6.91 -15.76 -15.20
N THR A 133 8.08 -15.78 -14.57
CA THR A 133 8.92 -16.98 -14.45
C THR A 133 8.51 -17.81 -13.23
N GLU A 134 8.85 -19.08 -13.22
CA GLU A 134 8.62 -19.95 -12.04
C GLU A 134 9.32 -19.40 -10.80
N ASP A 135 10.52 -18.82 -10.96
CA ASP A 135 11.29 -18.21 -9.88
C ASP A 135 10.58 -17.00 -9.28
N LEU A 136 10.04 -16.11 -10.13
CA LEU A 136 9.26 -14.96 -9.68
C LEU A 136 7.98 -15.40 -8.93
N ILE A 137 7.27 -16.39 -9.46
CA ILE A 137 6.04 -16.90 -8.85
C ILE A 137 6.35 -17.57 -7.51
N ARG A 138 7.43 -18.35 -7.44
CA ARG A 138 7.88 -19.01 -6.21
C ARG A 138 8.28 -17.98 -5.15
N LEU A 139 9.11 -16.99 -5.50
CA LEU A 139 9.50 -15.93 -4.58
C LEU A 139 8.29 -15.13 -4.08
N GLN A 140 7.34 -14.80 -4.96
CA GLN A 140 6.11 -14.14 -4.54
C GLN A 140 5.38 -14.96 -3.48
N GLN A 141 5.19 -16.27 -3.71
CA GLN A 141 4.49 -17.14 -2.76
C GLN A 141 5.24 -17.26 -1.43
N GLU A 142 6.55 -17.41 -1.46
CA GLU A 142 7.37 -17.48 -0.25
C GLU A 142 7.29 -16.20 0.60
N LEU A 143 7.25 -15.04 -0.04
CA LEU A 143 7.07 -13.75 0.64
C LEU A 143 5.67 -13.61 1.21
N LEU A 144 4.63 -13.99 0.45
CA LEU A 144 3.25 -13.98 0.94
C LEU A 144 3.10 -14.85 2.20
N ASP A 145 3.63 -16.06 2.17
CA ASP A 145 3.57 -17.01 3.29
C ASP A 145 4.35 -16.48 4.52
N ALA A 146 5.53 -15.91 4.28
CA ALA A 146 6.39 -15.38 5.34
C ALA A 146 5.79 -14.15 6.05
N VAL A 147 5.08 -13.30 5.31
CA VAL A 147 4.49 -12.05 5.82
C VAL A 147 3.06 -12.25 6.36
N ALA A 148 2.34 -13.28 5.93
CA ALA A 148 0.95 -13.54 6.31
C ALA A 148 0.65 -13.42 7.83
N PRO A 149 1.51 -13.89 8.77
CA PRO A 149 1.24 -13.79 10.20
C PRO A 149 1.18 -12.35 10.74
N PHE A 150 1.69 -11.38 9.98
CA PHE A 150 1.84 -9.98 10.39
C PHE A 150 0.83 -9.05 9.71
N THR A 151 0.04 -9.58 8.78
CA THR A 151 -0.93 -8.81 8.01
C THR A 151 -2.17 -8.47 8.81
N VAL A 152 -2.88 -7.45 8.38
CA VAL A 152 -4.25 -7.12 8.81
C VAL A 152 -5.15 -7.05 7.59
N LYS A 153 -6.43 -7.31 7.79
CA LYS A 153 -7.40 -7.45 6.70
C LYS A 153 -7.52 -6.19 5.83
N THR A 154 -7.44 -5.01 6.45
CA THR A 154 -7.58 -3.73 5.76
C THR A 154 -6.89 -2.61 6.55
N GLY A 155 -6.75 -1.45 5.91
CA GLY A 155 -6.28 -0.21 6.50
C GLY A 155 -7.16 0.96 6.05
N THR A 156 -6.67 2.16 6.31
CA THR A 156 -7.27 3.42 5.85
C THR A 156 -6.25 4.22 5.05
N ALA A 157 -6.63 5.36 4.52
CA ALA A 157 -5.70 6.29 3.85
C ALA A 157 -4.48 6.64 4.72
N ALA A 158 -4.63 6.66 6.06
CA ALA A 158 -3.52 6.93 6.99
C ALA A 158 -2.42 5.84 7.00
N ALA A 159 -2.66 4.67 6.40
CA ALA A 159 -1.64 3.62 6.26
C ALA A 159 -0.63 3.92 5.14
N PHE A 160 -0.97 4.79 4.23
CA PHE A 160 -0.15 5.20 3.09
C PHE A 160 0.67 6.45 3.42
N VAL A 161 1.68 6.73 2.61
CA VAL A 161 2.30 8.06 2.60
C VAL A 161 1.27 9.00 1.98
N THR A 162 0.69 9.87 2.81
CA THR A 162 -0.18 10.95 2.34
C THR A 162 0.70 12.03 1.75
N THR A 163 0.52 12.31 0.48
CA THR A 163 1.46 13.12 -0.27
C THR A 163 1.17 14.61 -0.18
N GLU A 164 2.24 15.38 -0.26
CA GLU A 164 2.22 16.82 -0.56
C GLU A 164 1.69 17.12 -1.98
N GLU A 165 1.48 16.10 -2.80
CA GLU A 165 1.09 16.22 -4.22
C GLU A 165 -0.42 16.40 -4.44
N GLY A 166 -1.21 16.46 -3.37
CA GLY A 166 -2.64 16.79 -3.45
C GLY A 166 -3.54 15.68 -4.04
N HIS A 167 -3.05 14.46 -4.14
CA HIS A 167 -3.85 13.30 -4.52
C HIS A 167 -4.27 12.52 -3.28
N ASP A 168 -5.57 12.39 -3.08
CA ASP A 168 -6.12 11.56 -2.02
C ASP A 168 -5.89 10.08 -2.30
N ILE A 169 -5.67 9.30 -1.25
CA ILE A 169 -5.65 7.84 -1.34
C ILE A 169 -7.08 7.37 -1.65
N GLN A 170 -7.26 6.85 -2.85
CA GLN A 170 -8.57 6.41 -3.35
C GLN A 170 -8.99 5.10 -2.68
N GLU A 171 -10.30 4.93 -2.45
CA GLU A 171 -10.86 3.71 -1.87
C GLU A 171 -10.53 2.47 -2.73
N GLY A 172 -10.47 2.62 -4.05
CA GLY A 172 -10.05 1.57 -4.97
C GLY A 172 -8.66 1.02 -4.66
N LEU A 173 -7.70 1.88 -4.30
CA LEU A 173 -6.36 1.46 -3.91
C LEU A 173 -6.37 0.72 -2.56
N ILE A 174 -7.14 1.22 -1.57
CA ILE A 174 -7.29 0.54 -0.27
C ILE A 174 -7.85 -0.86 -0.48
N ASN A 175 -8.89 -0.99 -1.30
CA ASN A 175 -9.52 -2.26 -1.64
C ASN A 175 -8.56 -3.18 -2.42
N TYR A 176 -7.75 -2.64 -3.32
CA TYR A 176 -6.74 -3.41 -4.05
C TYR A 176 -5.72 -4.03 -3.09
N VAL A 177 -5.12 -3.24 -2.19
CA VAL A 177 -4.15 -3.73 -1.20
C VAL A 177 -4.79 -4.77 -0.25
N ALA A 178 -6.03 -4.54 0.19
CA ALA A 178 -6.76 -5.47 1.05
C ALA A 178 -7.03 -6.85 0.39
N ASN A 179 -7.14 -6.87 -0.93
CA ASN A 179 -7.46 -8.07 -1.70
C ASN A 179 -6.28 -8.58 -2.55
N PHE A 180 -5.08 -8.01 -2.40
CA PHE A 180 -3.92 -8.28 -3.25
C PHE A 180 -3.66 -9.78 -3.46
N VAL A 181 -3.65 -10.56 -2.39
CA VAL A 181 -3.41 -12.01 -2.47
C VAL A 181 -4.42 -12.71 -3.40
N GLN A 182 -5.67 -12.28 -3.36
CA GLN A 182 -6.75 -12.91 -4.14
C GLN A 182 -6.73 -12.51 -5.62
N ILE A 183 -6.25 -11.31 -5.93
CA ILE A 183 -6.36 -10.71 -7.27
C ILE A 183 -5.04 -10.58 -8.02
N ALA A 184 -3.90 -10.66 -7.34
CA ALA A 184 -2.59 -10.39 -7.91
C ALA A 184 -1.51 -11.44 -7.54
N SER A 185 -1.90 -12.66 -7.13
CA SER A 185 -0.94 -13.72 -6.83
C SER A 185 -1.22 -15.04 -7.57
N GLY A 186 -0.23 -15.91 -7.57
CA GLY A 186 -0.29 -17.22 -8.22
C GLY A 186 -0.58 -17.08 -9.72
N LYS A 187 -1.63 -17.72 -10.22
CA LYS A 187 -2.03 -17.66 -11.65
C LYS A 187 -2.48 -16.26 -12.11
N LYS A 188 -2.78 -15.37 -11.18
CA LYS A 188 -3.17 -13.99 -11.48
C LYS A 188 -1.99 -13.02 -11.37
N PHE A 189 -0.82 -13.51 -11.02
CA PHE A 189 0.38 -12.70 -10.93
C PHE A 189 0.75 -12.14 -12.31
N ASN A 190 0.74 -10.82 -12.41
CA ASN A 190 1.12 -10.10 -13.62
C ASN A 190 2.27 -9.16 -13.28
N PRO A 191 3.53 -9.69 -13.21
CA PRO A 191 4.67 -8.86 -12.85
C PRO A 191 4.87 -7.76 -13.89
N HIS A 192 5.06 -6.54 -13.40
CA HIS A 192 5.23 -5.38 -14.26
C HIS A 192 6.01 -4.28 -13.53
N VAL A 193 6.53 -3.35 -14.30
CA VAL A 193 7.07 -2.08 -13.80
C VAL A 193 6.12 -0.96 -14.21
N THR A 194 5.53 -0.30 -13.23
CA THR A 194 4.70 0.89 -13.47
C THR A 194 5.56 2.03 -14.00
N THR A 195 5.08 2.69 -15.06
CA THR A 195 5.84 3.73 -15.76
C THR A 195 5.22 5.10 -15.70
N GLY A 196 4.00 5.25 -15.19
CA GLY A 196 3.35 6.56 -15.03
C GLY A 196 1.85 6.53 -15.29
N VAL A 197 1.28 7.71 -15.43
CA VAL A 197 -0.15 7.94 -15.64
C VAL A 197 -0.36 8.74 -16.92
N ALA A 198 -1.40 8.42 -17.69
CA ALA A 198 -1.83 9.22 -18.82
C ALA A 198 -3.35 9.08 -19.05
N THR A 199 -3.90 9.82 -20.02
CA THR A 199 -5.30 9.65 -20.43
C THR A 199 -5.52 8.28 -21.04
N GLU A 200 -6.68 7.66 -20.79
CA GLU A 200 -7.00 6.36 -21.40
C GLU A 200 -6.94 6.37 -22.93
N ALA A 201 -7.31 7.48 -23.58
CA ALA A 201 -7.23 7.59 -25.03
C ALA A 201 -5.80 7.37 -25.52
N TYR A 202 -4.83 8.05 -24.91
CA TYR A 202 -3.42 7.88 -25.24
C TYR A 202 -2.91 6.47 -24.91
N LEU A 203 -3.32 5.90 -23.78
CA LEU A 203 -2.89 4.56 -23.38
C LEU A 203 -3.41 3.47 -24.32
N LYS A 204 -4.62 3.62 -24.85
CA LYS A 204 -5.16 2.74 -25.89
C LYS A 204 -4.33 2.78 -27.17
N GLU A 205 -3.90 3.97 -27.59
CA GLU A 205 -2.98 4.12 -28.73
C GLU A 205 -1.60 3.51 -28.45
N MET A 206 -1.04 3.73 -27.26
CA MET A 206 0.23 3.14 -26.83
C MET A 206 0.23 1.61 -26.92
N LEU A 207 -0.89 0.94 -26.61
CA LEU A 207 -0.98 -0.52 -26.70
C LEU A 207 -0.91 -1.05 -28.14
N LEU A 208 -1.15 -0.20 -29.16
CA LEU A 208 -1.05 -0.55 -30.57
C LEU A 208 0.37 -0.38 -31.13
N GLU A 209 1.24 0.27 -30.37
CA GLU A 209 2.65 0.44 -30.77
C GLU A 209 3.41 -0.90 -30.73
N PRO A 210 4.34 -1.15 -31.67
CA PRO A 210 5.28 -2.26 -31.55
C PRO A 210 6.08 -2.15 -30.26
N PHE A 211 6.19 -3.27 -29.51
CA PHE A 211 7.05 -3.36 -28.35
C PHE A 211 8.28 -4.21 -28.68
N GLU A 212 9.43 -3.61 -28.61
CA GLU A 212 10.70 -4.35 -28.72
C GLU A 212 11.00 -5.02 -27.37
N ALA A 213 10.91 -6.35 -27.33
CA ALA A 213 11.16 -7.11 -26.12
C ALA A 213 12.64 -7.05 -25.73
N PHE A 214 12.90 -6.91 -24.44
CA PHE A 214 14.27 -6.86 -23.90
C PHE A 214 14.39 -7.66 -22.61
N THR A 215 15.62 -7.98 -22.22
CA THR A 215 15.93 -8.67 -20.97
C THR A 215 16.65 -7.76 -20.00
N PHE A 216 16.41 -7.97 -18.71
CA PHE A 216 17.02 -7.25 -17.61
C PHE A 216 17.11 -8.17 -16.38
N SER A 217 17.75 -7.71 -15.30
CA SER A 217 17.87 -8.44 -14.04
C SER A 217 17.38 -7.59 -12.87
N PRO A 218 16.86 -8.19 -11.80
CA PRO A 218 16.74 -7.49 -10.52
C PRO A 218 18.12 -7.07 -10.01
N ALA A 219 18.24 -5.85 -9.49
CA ALA A 219 19.47 -5.29 -8.93
C ALA A 219 19.43 -5.26 -7.40
N SER A 220 18.27 -4.98 -6.82
CA SER A 220 18.04 -4.87 -5.38
C SER A 220 16.60 -5.25 -5.03
N ALA A 221 16.29 -5.25 -3.74
CA ALA A 221 14.94 -5.41 -3.24
C ALA A 221 14.74 -4.51 -2.02
N SER A 222 13.53 -4.03 -1.82
CA SER A 222 13.20 -3.18 -0.67
C SER A 222 11.77 -3.41 -0.20
N VAL A 223 11.51 -3.00 1.04
CA VAL A 223 10.17 -2.80 1.58
C VAL A 223 9.86 -1.32 1.53
N TYR A 224 8.77 -0.97 0.88
CA TYR A 224 8.29 0.40 0.75
C TYR A 224 7.00 0.61 1.55
N GLN A 225 6.76 1.84 1.99
CA GLN A 225 5.41 2.30 2.29
C GLN A 225 4.80 2.82 0.99
N LEU A 226 3.58 2.37 0.72
CA LEU A 226 2.83 2.76 -0.47
C LEU A 226 2.40 4.22 -0.43
N GLY A 227 2.36 4.85 -1.59
CA GLY A 227 1.75 6.16 -1.84
C GLY A 227 0.52 6.07 -2.76
N THR A 228 0.14 7.20 -3.32
CA THR A 228 -0.90 7.30 -4.36
C THR A 228 -0.58 6.40 -5.55
N PHE A 229 -1.60 5.91 -6.24
CA PHE A 229 -1.48 4.97 -7.35
C PHE A 229 -0.79 3.63 -7.01
N GLY A 230 -0.61 3.31 -5.72
CA GLY A 230 0.12 2.11 -5.32
C GLY A 230 1.63 2.18 -5.56
N THR A 231 2.19 3.37 -5.64
CA THR A 231 3.62 3.59 -5.91
C THR A 231 4.49 3.26 -4.70
N ALA A 232 5.73 2.82 -4.94
CA ALA A 232 6.79 2.66 -3.94
C ALA A 232 7.28 4.06 -3.51
N ARG A 233 6.61 4.64 -2.51
CA ARG A 233 6.76 6.06 -2.17
C ARG A 233 7.87 6.36 -1.18
N LYS A 234 7.99 5.53 -0.16
CA LYS A 234 8.99 5.69 0.91
C LYS A 234 9.65 4.36 1.19
N GLU A 235 10.94 4.28 0.95
CA GLU A 235 11.71 3.11 1.38
C GLU A 235 11.70 3.02 2.91
N LEU A 236 11.27 1.88 3.42
CA LEU A 236 11.28 1.54 4.83
C LEU A 236 12.52 0.72 5.18
N LYS A 237 12.94 -0.15 4.25
CA LYS A 237 14.07 -1.06 4.46
C LYS A 237 14.60 -1.57 3.13
N ALA A 238 15.89 -1.36 2.85
CA ALA A 238 16.60 -2.11 1.83
C ALA A 238 16.83 -3.55 2.30
N LEU A 239 16.52 -4.54 1.46
CA LEU A 239 16.66 -5.96 1.74
C LEU A 239 17.97 -6.49 1.12
N VAL A 240 18.53 -7.54 1.72
CA VAL A 240 19.81 -8.09 1.27
C VAL A 240 19.57 -9.15 0.21
N LEU A 241 19.97 -8.87 -1.04
CA LEU A 241 20.07 -9.89 -2.08
C LEU A 241 21.45 -10.56 -2.02
N LYS A 242 21.47 -11.90 -2.02
CA LYS A 242 22.71 -12.66 -2.17
C LYS A 242 23.11 -12.72 -3.62
N PRO A 243 24.41 -12.55 -3.96
CA PRO A 243 24.92 -12.70 -5.31
C PRO A 243 24.88 -14.15 -5.83
#